data_c0a06ba200b73e451a288ab828b78829
#
_entry.id   c0a06ba200b73e451a288ab828b78829
#
_cell.length_a   1.000
_cell.length_b   1.000
_cell.length_c   1.000
_cell.angle_alpha   90.00
_cell.angle_beta   90.00
_cell.angle_gamma   90.00
#
_symmetry.space_group_name_H-M   'P 1'
#
loop_
_entity.id
_entity.type
_entity.pdbx_description
1 polymer ?
#
loop_
_entity_poly.entity_id
_entity_poly.type
_entity_poly.pdbx_seq_one_letter_code
_entity_poly.pdbx_strand_id
1 'polypeptide(L)'
;MNNFNNWSPLHSKLRITGFALSPILFTIILSYPIDGLAFEAKLVLGLSVWMAIWWATEAIPFYVTASIPLFVFPLLNVADIDKVISAYGDKLVFLLMGGFLLAKTIEKVNLHKRFAFNTLKI
;
A
#
# COMPACT_ATOMS: atom_id res chain seq x y z
N MET A 1 -18.01 20.84 -1.20
CA MET A 1 -18.63 19.59 -0.67
C MET A 1 -18.47 18.57 -1.78
N ASN A 2 -17.54 17.67 -1.64
CA ASN A 2 -17.10 16.78 -2.71
C ASN A 2 -18.01 15.56 -2.76
N ASN A 3 -18.68 15.39 -3.89
CA ASN A 3 -19.49 14.21 -4.18
C ASN A 3 -18.61 12.96 -4.31
N PHE A 4 -18.30 12.31 -3.21
CA PHE A 4 -17.63 11.00 -3.20
C PHE A 4 -18.56 9.84 -3.64
N ASN A 5 -19.78 10.13 -4.08
CA ASN A 5 -20.82 9.13 -4.34
C ASN A 5 -21.08 8.84 -5.83
N ASN A 6 -20.23 9.29 -6.75
CA ASN A 6 -20.37 8.96 -8.18
C ASN A 6 -19.49 7.78 -8.61
N TRP A 7 -19.43 6.73 -7.78
CA TRP A 7 -18.87 5.47 -8.22
C TRP A 7 -19.88 4.76 -9.11
N SER A 8 -19.47 4.47 -10.35
CA SER A 8 -20.29 3.65 -11.24
C SER A 8 -20.61 2.30 -10.55
N PRO A 9 -21.78 1.71 -10.77
CA PRO A 9 -22.20 0.44 -10.14
C PRO A 9 -21.22 -0.70 -10.42
N LEU A 10 -20.40 -0.62 -11.46
CA LEU A 10 -19.31 -1.53 -11.77
C LEU A 10 -18.18 -1.46 -10.73
N HIS A 11 -17.77 -0.27 -10.30
CA HIS A 11 -16.72 -0.12 -9.28
C HIS A 11 -17.14 -0.68 -7.92
N SER A 12 -18.39 -0.51 -7.53
CA SER A 12 -18.89 -1.07 -6.28
C SER A 12 -18.91 -2.60 -6.29
N LYS A 13 -19.28 -3.22 -7.42
CA LYS A 13 -19.23 -4.68 -7.58
C LYS A 13 -17.81 -5.22 -7.57
N LEU A 14 -16.88 -4.57 -8.26
CA LEU A 14 -15.46 -4.95 -8.28
C LEU A 14 -14.84 -4.91 -6.87
N ARG A 15 -15.15 -3.90 -6.08
CA ARG A 15 -14.69 -3.78 -4.69
C ARG A 15 -15.20 -4.91 -3.81
N ILE A 16 -16.49 -5.22 -3.88
CA ILE A 16 -17.10 -6.29 -3.09
C ILE A 16 -16.58 -7.66 -3.53
N THR A 17 -16.46 -7.91 -4.83
CA THR A 17 -15.90 -9.17 -5.34
C THR A 17 -14.43 -9.33 -4.97
N GLY A 18 -13.61 -8.27 -5.07
CA GLY A 18 -12.21 -8.30 -4.65
C GLY A 18 -12.06 -8.54 -3.16
N PHE A 19 -12.91 -7.93 -2.34
CA PHE A 19 -12.92 -8.12 -0.90
C PHE A 19 -13.23 -9.57 -0.50
N ALA A 20 -14.20 -10.21 -1.16
CA ALA A 20 -14.61 -11.58 -0.87
C ALA A 20 -13.68 -12.64 -1.50
N LEU A 21 -13.14 -12.36 -2.70
CA LEU A 21 -12.30 -13.30 -3.45
C LEU A 21 -10.92 -13.49 -2.82
N SER A 22 -10.36 -12.43 -2.25
CA SER A 22 -8.99 -12.44 -1.71
C SER A 22 -8.77 -13.47 -0.59
N PRO A 23 -9.60 -13.52 0.48
CA PRO A 23 -9.42 -14.52 1.53
C PRO A 23 -9.65 -15.95 1.03
N ILE A 24 -10.50 -16.12 0.02
CA ILE A 24 -10.73 -17.44 -0.59
C ILE A 24 -9.47 -17.92 -1.31
N LEU A 25 -8.86 -17.07 -2.14
CA LEU A 25 -7.61 -17.40 -2.81
C LEU A 25 -6.45 -17.61 -1.82
N PHE A 26 -6.40 -16.84 -0.75
CA PHE A 26 -5.42 -17.05 0.31
C PHE A 26 -5.54 -18.44 0.94
N THR A 27 -6.75 -18.86 1.31
CA THR A 27 -6.98 -20.19 1.88
C THR A 27 -6.68 -21.32 0.89
N ILE A 28 -6.96 -21.12 -0.40
CA ILE A 28 -6.61 -22.07 -1.46
C ILE A 28 -5.09 -22.22 -1.57
N ILE A 29 -4.34 -21.12 -1.60
CA ILE A 29 -2.87 -21.13 -1.68
C ILE A 29 -2.26 -21.84 -0.48
N LEU A 30 -2.78 -21.63 0.73
CA LEU A 30 -2.30 -22.30 1.93
C LEU A 30 -2.61 -23.81 1.93
N SER A 31 -3.76 -24.21 1.42
CA SER A 31 -4.23 -25.60 1.40
C SER A 31 -3.56 -26.42 0.29
N TYR A 32 -3.10 -25.77 -0.77
CA TYR A 32 -2.51 -26.48 -1.89
C TYR A 32 -1.08 -26.95 -1.58
N PRO A 33 -0.77 -28.24 -1.72
CA PRO A 33 0.58 -28.76 -1.53
C PRO A 33 1.48 -28.29 -2.69
N ILE A 34 2.26 -27.24 -2.44
CA ILE A 34 3.29 -26.80 -3.38
C ILE A 34 4.61 -27.43 -2.92
N ASP A 35 5.07 -28.41 -3.69
CA ASP A 35 6.32 -29.12 -3.39
C ASP A 35 7.51 -28.17 -3.37
N GLY A 36 8.32 -28.26 -2.30
CA GLY A 36 9.52 -27.44 -2.14
C GLY A 36 9.31 -26.04 -1.55
N LEU A 37 8.07 -25.63 -1.24
CA LEU A 37 7.80 -24.34 -0.64
C LEU A 37 7.54 -24.47 0.86
N ALA A 38 8.37 -23.81 1.69
CA ALA A 38 8.16 -23.74 3.13
C ALA A 38 6.82 -23.04 3.45
N PHE A 39 6.25 -23.36 4.61
CA PHE A 39 4.95 -22.81 5.03
C PHE A 39 4.96 -21.27 5.11
N GLU A 40 6.06 -20.70 5.62
CA GLU A 40 6.26 -19.25 5.70
C GLU A 40 6.25 -18.60 4.30
N ALA A 41 6.87 -19.26 3.33
CA ALA A 41 6.88 -18.76 1.95
C ALA A 41 5.48 -18.81 1.30
N LYS A 42 4.67 -19.83 1.63
CA LYS A 42 3.25 -19.89 1.20
C LYS A 42 2.44 -18.77 1.82
N LEU A 43 2.66 -18.45 3.10
CA LEU A 43 2.01 -17.33 3.78
C LEU A 43 2.34 -16.00 3.11
N VAL A 44 3.61 -15.76 2.81
CA VAL A 44 4.05 -14.53 2.13
C VAL A 44 3.43 -14.45 0.72
N LEU A 45 3.46 -15.54 -0.03
CA LEU A 45 2.87 -15.59 -1.37
C LEU A 45 1.36 -15.30 -1.32
N GLY A 46 0.64 -16.02 -0.45
CA GLY A 46 -0.80 -15.85 -0.30
C GLY A 46 -1.19 -14.43 0.12
N LEU A 47 -0.45 -13.85 1.07
CA LEU A 47 -0.67 -12.47 1.51
C LEU A 47 -0.38 -11.45 0.41
N SER A 48 0.68 -11.68 -0.39
CA SER A 48 1.02 -10.82 -1.52
C SER A 48 -0.08 -10.83 -2.58
N VAL A 49 -0.64 -12.00 -2.90
CA VAL A 49 -1.78 -12.12 -3.82
C VAL A 49 -3.02 -11.42 -3.26
N TRP A 50 -3.30 -11.59 -1.97
CA TRP A 50 -4.40 -10.92 -1.30
C TRP A 50 -4.29 -9.39 -1.40
N MET A 51 -3.13 -8.84 -1.04
CA MET A 51 -2.88 -7.40 -1.11
C MET A 51 -2.96 -6.87 -2.54
N ALA A 52 -2.42 -7.61 -3.52
CA ALA A 52 -2.48 -7.23 -4.93
C ALA A 52 -3.92 -7.12 -5.44
N ILE A 53 -4.80 -8.07 -5.07
CA ILE A 53 -6.21 -8.02 -5.43
C ILE A 53 -6.89 -6.81 -4.79
N TRP A 54 -6.65 -6.53 -3.52
CA TRP A 54 -7.23 -5.37 -2.84
C TRP A 54 -6.75 -4.04 -3.41
N TRP A 55 -5.50 -3.96 -3.85
CA TRP A 55 -4.97 -2.79 -4.55
C TRP A 55 -5.60 -2.61 -5.94
N ALA A 56 -5.72 -3.69 -6.70
CA ALA A 56 -6.31 -3.64 -8.04
C ALA A 56 -7.81 -3.33 -8.04
N THR A 57 -8.53 -3.78 -7.01
CA THR A 57 -9.98 -3.57 -6.87
C THR A 57 -10.35 -2.36 -6.02
N GLU A 58 -9.36 -1.69 -5.42
CA GLU A 58 -9.57 -0.61 -4.44
C GLU A 58 -10.57 -1.01 -3.34
N ALA A 59 -10.52 -2.28 -2.92
CA ALA A 59 -11.46 -2.85 -1.95
C ALA A 59 -11.45 -2.07 -0.62
N ILE A 60 -10.24 -1.71 -0.16
CA ILE A 60 -10.01 -0.86 1.02
C ILE A 60 -8.96 0.21 0.68
N PRO A 61 -8.84 1.27 1.51
CA PRO A 61 -7.83 2.30 1.30
C PRO A 61 -6.42 1.72 1.23
N PHE A 62 -5.62 2.26 0.32
CA PHE A 62 -4.29 1.76 -0.03
C PHE A 62 -3.35 1.60 1.18
N TYR A 63 -3.36 2.59 2.09
CA TYR A 63 -2.54 2.59 3.29
C TYR A 63 -2.95 1.52 4.31
N VAL A 64 -4.23 1.13 4.35
CA VAL A 64 -4.72 0.05 5.23
C VAL A 64 -4.20 -1.29 4.73
N THR A 65 -4.32 -1.56 3.41
CA THR A 65 -3.75 -2.77 2.81
C THR A 65 -2.24 -2.85 3.03
N ALA A 66 -1.53 -1.73 2.86
CA ALA A 66 -0.09 -1.67 3.09
C ALA A 66 0.32 -1.97 4.54
N SER A 67 -0.55 -1.76 5.51
CA SER A 67 -0.26 -2.04 6.93
C SER A 67 -0.43 -3.52 7.30
N ILE A 68 -1.05 -4.36 6.47
CA ILE A 68 -1.35 -5.76 6.80
C ILE A 68 -0.08 -6.56 7.17
N PRO A 69 1.03 -6.51 6.41
CA PRO A 69 2.23 -7.28 6.75
C PRO A 69 2.83 -6.90 8.11
N LEU A 70 2.68 -5.63 8.52
CA LEU A 70 3.20 -5.13 9.80
C LEU A 70 2.61 -5.91 10.99
N PHE A 71 1.37 -6.35 10.88
CA PHE A 71 0.69 -7.11 11.92
C PHE A 71 0.75 -8.61 11.68
N VAL A 72 0.53 -9.03 10.42
CA VAL A 72 0.39 -10.45 10.08
C VAL A 72 1.71 -11.21 10.19
N PHE A 73 2.84 -10.64 9.77
CA PHE A 73 4.11 -11.34 9.79
C PHE A 73 4.61 -11.67 11.20
N PRO A 74 4.59 -10.73 12.16
CA PRO A 74 4.95 -11.06 13.53
C PRO A 74 3.94 -12.00 14.21
N LEU A 75 2.64 -11.82 13.95
CA LEU A 75 1.58 -12.63 14.55
C LEU A 75 1.66 -14.11 14.13
N LEU A 76 2.03 -14.37 12.89
CA LEU A 76 2.21 -15.72 12.35
C LEU A 76 3.65 -16.24 12.43
N ASN A 77 4.54 -15.52 13.12
CA ASN A 77 5.96 -15.85 13.24
C ASN A 77 6.69 -16.02 11.89
N VAL A 78 6.25 -15.31 10.86
CA VAL A 78 6.90 -15.30 9.53
C VAL A 78 8.18 -14.47 9.56
N ALA A 79 8.18 -13.38 10.32
CA ALA A 79 9.34 -12.52 10.52
C ALA A 79 9.28 -11.85 11.90
N ASP A 80 10.44 -11.61 12.49
CA ASP A 80 10.56 -10.85 13.74
C ASP A 80 10.04 -9.43 13.56
N ILE A 81 9.39 -8.92 14.61
CA ILE A 81 8.82 -7.58 14.62
C ILE A 81 9.84 -6.49 14.26
N ASP A 82 11.09 -6.63 14.74
CA ASP A 82 12.16 -5.67 14.46
C ASP A 82 12.52 -5.62 12.99
N LYS A 83 12.54 -6.76 12.30
CA LYS A 83 12.75 -6.82 10.84
C LYS A 83 11.62 -6.17 10.07
N VAL A 84 10.39 -6.42 10.49
CA VAL A 84 9.22 -5.83 9.83
C VAL A 84 9.19 -4.32 10.03
N ILE A 85 9.39 -3.83 11.25
CA ILE A 85 9.44 -2.40 11.56
C ILE A 85 10.59 -1.71 10.81
N SER A 86 11.78 -2.32 10.74
CA SER A 86 12.91 -1.74 10.01
C SER A 86 12.66 -1.60 8.51
N ALA A 87 11.88 -2.52 7.90
CA ALA A 87 11.49 -2.43 6.51
C ALA A 87 10.52 -1.25 6.24
N TYR A 88 9.60 -0.97 7.17
CA TYR A 88 8.69 0.18 7.09
C TYR A 88 9.37 1.50 7.44
N GLY A 89 10.33 1.47 8.35
CA GLY A 89 11.10 2.61 8.85
C GLY A 89 12.47 2.78 8.19
N ASP A 90 12.64 2.32 6.95
CA ASP A 90 13.91 2.44 6.24
C ASP A 90 14.30 3.91 5.98
N LYS A 91 15.61 4.18 5.95
CA LYS A 91 16.17 5.53 5.71
C LYS A 91 15.66 6.16 4.41
N LEU A 92 15.46 5.36 3.36
CA LEU A 92 14.95 5.83 2.07
C LEU A 92 13.51 6.29 2.17
N VAL A 93 12.67 5.62 2.98
CA VAL A 93 11.28 6.03 3.21
C VAL A 93 11.23 7.41 3.86
N PHE A 94 12.04 7.64 4.90
CA PHE A 94 12.12 8.95 5.56
C PHE A 94 12.72 10.03 4.66
N LEU A 95 13.71 9.69 3.84
CA LEU A 95 14.29 10.62 2.87
C LEU A 95 13.25 11.05 1.83
N LEU A 96 12.51 10.09 1.25
CA LEU A 96 11.44 10.37 0.30
C LEU A 96 10.31 11.18 0.94
N MET A 97 9.89 10.83 2.15
CA MET A 97 8.88 11.57 2.89
C MET A 97 9.30 13.02 3.12
N GLY A 98 10.55 13.24 3.55
CA GLY A 98 11.12 14.59 3.69
C GLY A 98 11.12 15.37 2.38
N GLY A 99 11.52 14.74 1.29
CA GLY A 99 11.49 15.33 -0.06
C GLY A 99 10.07 15.71 -0.50
N PHE A 100 9.08 14.86 -0.28
CA PHE A 100 7.68 15.17 -0.60
C PHE A 100 7.12 16.30 0.25
N LEU A 101 7.46 16.35 1.55
CA LEU A 101 7.04 17.45 2.43
C LEU A 101 7.63 18.79 1.97
N LEU A 102 8.91 18.80 1.60
CA LEU A 102 9.56 19.99 1.06
C LEU A 102 8.93 20.42 -0.27
N ALA A 103 8.73 19.48 -1.20
CA ALA A 103 8.09 19.76 -2.48
C ALA A 103 6.69 20.33 -2.29
N LYS A 104 5.89 19.75 -1.40
CA LYS A 104 4.53 20.20 -1.09
C LYS A 104 4.52 21.59 -0.44
N THR A 105 5.51 21.88 0.39
CA THR A 105 5.68 23.20 1.01
C THR A 105 6.02 24.26 -0.04
N ILE A 106 6.97 23.96 -0.94
CA ILE A 106 7.36 24.84 -2.05
C ILE A 106 6.16 25.14 -2.96
N GLU A 107 5.36 24.12 -3.27
CA GLU A 107 4.12 24.27 -4.04
C GLU A 107 3.12 25.18 -3.33
N LYS A 108 2.86 24.92 -2.04
CA LYS A 108 1.88 25.66 -1.23
C LYS A 108 2.20 27.16 -1.12
N VAL A 109 3.47 27.51 -0.97
CA VAL A 109 3.90 28.91 -0.86
C VAL A 109 4.18 29.58 -2.23
N ASN A 110 3.92 28.86 -3.35
CA ASN A 110 4.20 29.32 -4.71
C ASN A 110 5.64 29.84 -4.90
N LEU A 111 6.61 29.22 -4.24
CA LEU A 111 8.00 29.67 -4.24
C LEU A 111 8.59 29.70 -5.65
N HIS A 112 8.27 28.73 -6.49
CA HIS A 112 8.68 28.67 -7.89
C HIS A 112 8.21 29.89 -8.70
N LYS A 113 7.00 30.41 -8.44
CA LYS A 113 6.49 31.63 -9.09
C LYS A 113 7.23 32.87 -8.59
N ARG A 114 7.53 32.94 -7.30
CA ARG A 114 8.28 34.07 -6.73
C ARG A 114 9.70 34.14 -7.30
N PHE A 115 10.37 32.99 -7.45
CA PHE A 115 11.68 32.94 -8.10
C PHE A 115 11.61 33.38 -9.57
N ALA A 116 10.65 32.87 -10.33
CA ALA A 116 10.46 33.23 -11.74
C ALA A 116 10.23 34.75 -11.90
N PHE A 117 9.35 35.35 -11.11
CA PHE A 117 9.08 36.79 -11.17
C PHE A 117 10.31 37.65 -10.74
N ASN A 118 11.07 37.16 -9.78
CA ASN A 118 12.25 37.89 -9.31
C ASN A 118 13.41 37.85 -10.33
N THR A 119 13.50 36.72 -11.09
CA THR A 119 14.51 36.54 -12.15
C THR A 119 14.15 37.32 -13.42
N LEU A 120 12.83 37.47 -13.69
CA LEU A 120 12.35 38.22 -14.87
C LEU A 120 12.31 39.75 -14.67
N LYS A 121 12.59 40.22 -13.44
CA LYS A 121 12.61 41.67 -13.09
C LYS A 121 13.96 42.32 -13.23
N ILE A 122 14.93 41.67 -13.89
CA ILE A 122 16.25 42.27 -14.22
C ILE A 122 16.18 42.94 -15.58
#